data_dfa689bd6f9d440d5e19459e1c117b7b
#
_entry.id   dfa689bd6f9d440d5e19459e1c117b7b
#
_cell.length_a   1.000
_cell.length_b   1.000
_cell.length_c   1.000
_cell.angle_alpha   90.00
_cell.angle_beta   90.00
_cell.angle_gamma   90.00
#
_symmetry.space_group_name_H-M   'P 1'
#
loop_
_entity.id
_entity.type
_entity.pdbx_description
1 polymer ?
#
loop_
_entity_poly.entity_id
_entity_poly.type
_entity_poly.pdbx_seq_one_letter_code
_entity_poly.pdbx_strand_id
1 'polypeptide(L)'
;NYFQARGKLKEALGTLNVLVKDRPSSNYDFLHPGITAELYIEGNKAGFFGQVHPRLIDEKDIQKNLYIFQINLKSLLEASTRKNKWIPIYKNYPLVPKIERDINLIFNKKFLVDDIILEIKKNGRKLLEDVQLIDIYNDDNLGNEFVSYTFRLSYRDKNKTLMESDITELHEKLLKDIEKKYLAKQKK
;
A
#
# COMPACT_ATOMS: atom_id res chain seq x y z
N ASN A 1 -7.32 -10.68 13.38
CA ASN A 1 -6.36 -9.59 13.57
C ASN A 1 -6.69 -8.37 12.71
N TYR A 2 -5.97 -7.26 12.87
CA TYR A 2 -6.18 -5.99 12.15
C TYR A 2 -6.20 -6.18 10.63
N PHE A 3 -5.22 -6.85 10.07
CA PHE A 3 -5.09 -7.03 8.62
C PHE A 3 -6.24 -7.85 8.02
N GLN A 4 -6.75 -8.85 8.74
CA GLN A 4 -7.92 -9.62 8.30
C GLN A 4 -9.18 -8.76 8.30
N ALA A 5 -9.42 -7.99 9.36
CA ALA A 5 -10.57 -7.11 9.46
C ALA A 5 -10.51 -6.00 8.38
N ARG A 6 -9.32 -5.39 8.19
CA ARG A 6 -9.09 -4.39 7.15
C ARG A 6 -9.23 -4.97 5.74
N GLY A 7 -8.80 -6.21 5.53
CA GLY A 7 -8.96 -6.94 4.27
C GLY A 7 -10.43 -7.10 3.89
N LYS A 8 -11.29 -7.47 4.84
CA LYS A 8 -12.74 -7.58 4.60
C LYS A 8 -13.37 -6.22 4.23
N LEU A 9 -12.96 -5.14 4.89
CA LEU A 9 -13.41 -3.80 4.52
C LEU A 9 -12.92 -3.42 3.11
N LYS A 10 -11.68 -3.74 2.77
CA LYS A 10 -11.12 -3.50 1.43
C LYS A 10 -11.88 -4.27 0.36
N GLU A 11 -12.23 -5.52 0.62
CA GLU A 11 -13.03 -6.35 -0.28
C GLU A 11 -14.43 -5.75 -0.50
N ALA A 12 -15.12 -5.39 0.57
CA ALA A 12 -16.44 -4.76 0.50
C ALA A 12 -16.43 -3.44 -0.29
N LEU A 13 -15.42 -2.59 -0.09
CA LEU A 13 -15.28 -1.32 -0.80
C LEU A 13 -14.72 -1.51 -2.23
N GLY A 14 -14.01 -2.59 -2.49
CA GLY A 14 -13.43 -2.92 -3.79
C GLY A 14 -14.47 -3.10 -4.88
N THR A 15 -15.67 -3.61 -4.54
CA THR A 15 -16.81 -3.75 -5.46
C THR A 15 -17.28 -2.39 -6.01
N LEU A 16 -17.00 -1.30 -5.31
CA LEU A 16 -17.34 0.07 -5.72
C LEU A 16 -16.24 0.74 -6.56
N ASN A 17 -15.15 0.04 -6.88
CA ASN A 17 -13.98 0.60 -7.57
C ASN A 17 -13.38 1.86 -6.92
N VAL A 18 -13.50 1.99 -5.60
CA VAL A 18 -12.98 3.11 -4.81
C VAL A 18 -11.69 2.68 -4.12
N LEU A 19 -10.61 3.41 -4.40
CA LEU A 19 -9.35 3.22 -3.70
C LEU A 19 -9.38 3.99 -2.38
N VAL A 20 -9.32 3.24 -1.27
CA VAL A 20 -9.23 3.80 0.08
C VAL A 20 -7.81 3.62 0.60
N LYS A 21 -7.16 4.74 0.95
CA LYS A 21 -5.82 4.75 1.56
C LYS A 21 -5.93 4.92 3.06
N ASP A 22 -5.03 4.24 3.77
CA ASP A 22 -4.95 4.28 5.21
C ASP A 22 -3.80 5.19 5.64
N ARG A 23 -4.01 5.97 6.71
CA ARG A 23 -2.95 6.69 7.42
C ARG A 23 -3.05 6.39 8.91
N PRO A 24 -1.97 5.97 9.56
CA PRO A 24 -1.97 5.75 11.01
C PRO A 24 -2.46 7.00 11.75
N SER A 25 -3.25 6.79 12.79
CA SER A 25 -3.82 7.87 13.58
C SER A 25 -4.03 7.43 15.03
N SER A 26 -3.91 8.37 15.97
CA SER A 26 -4.24 8.19 17.38
C SER A 26 -5.31 9.18 17.86
N ASN A 27 -6.05 9.80 16.94
CA ASN A 27 -6.96 10.91 17.23
C ASN A 27 -8.33 10.48 17.80
N TYR A 28 -8.51 9.19 18.12
CA TYR A 28 -9.80 8.64 18.55
C TYR A 28 -9.66 7.92 19.88
N ASP A 29 -10.15 8.52 20.97
CA ASP A 29 -10.01 7.99 22.33
C ASP A 29 -10.70 6.65 22.56
N PHE A 30 -11.69 6.32 21.74
CA PHE A 30 -12.41 5.05 21.78
C PHE A 30 -11.76 3.94 20.94
N LEU A 31 -10.66 4.25 20.23
CA LEU A 31 -9.89 3.28 19.45
C LEU A 31 -8.51 3.06 20.05
N HIS A 32 -7.94 1.91 19.74
CA HIS A 32 -6.58 1.56 20.15
C HIS A 32 -5.56 2.46 19.41
N PRO A 33 -4.70 3.22 20.13
CA PRO A 33 -3.85 4.24 19.50
C PRO A 33 -2.82 3.68 18.50
N GLY A 34 -2.40 2.43 18.66
CA GLY A 34 -1.46 1.77 17.75
C GLY A 34 -2.13 0.89 16.67
N ILE A 35 -3.48 0.77 16.67
CA ILE A 35 -4.21 -0.12 15.76
C ILE A 35 -5.40 0.66 15.17
N THR A 36 -5.14 1.87 14.69
CA THR A 36 -6.12 2.79 14.13
C THR A 36 -5.57 3.50 12.92
N ALA A 37 -6.40 3.66 11.90
CA ALA A 37 -6.08 4.41 10.70
C ALA A 37 -7.22 5.36 10.32
N GLU A 38 -6.87 6.53 9.84
CA GLU A 38 -7.77 7.38 9.08
C GLU A 38 -7.87 6.89 7.64
N LEU A 39 -9.08 6.88 7.10
CA LEU A 39 -9.39 6.46 5.74
C LEU A 39 -9.47 7.66 4.83
N TYR A 40 -8.75 7.62 3.72
CA TYR A 40 -8.72 8.68 2.71
C TYR A 40 -9.23 8.17 1.37
N ILE A 41 -10.13 8.93 0.76
CA ILE A 41 -10.63 8.73 -0.59
C ILE A 41 -10.20 9.94 -1.42
N GLU A 42 -9.43 9.69 -2.49
CA GLU A 42 -8.95 10.73 -3.42
C GLU A 42 -8.24 11.91 -2.72
N GLY A 43 -7.51 11.60 -1.64
CA GLY A 43 -6.74 12.59 -0.88
C GLY A 43 -7.53 13.28 0.24
N ASN A 44 -8.84 13.12 0.30
CA ASN A 44 -9.69 13.68 1.34
C ASN A 44 -9.98 12.67 2.44
N LYS A 45 -9.98 13.12 3.70
CA LYS A 45 -10.38 12.30 4.83
C LYS A 45 -11.84 11.90 4.69
N ALA A 46 -12.07 10.59 4.66
CA ALA A 46 -13.41 10.01 4.47
C ALA A 46 -13.92 9.24 5.69
N GLY A 47 -13.06 8.95 6.67
CA GLY A 47 -13.46 8.22 7.84
C GLY A 47 -12.31 7.65 8.64
N PHE A 48 -12.60 6.59 9.37
CA PHE A 48 -11.60 5.85 10.14
C PHE A 48 -11.89 4.35 10.15
N PHE A 49 -10.87 3.57 10.50
CA PHE A 49 -10.94 2.14 10.79
C PHE A 49 -9.99 1.83 11.94
N GLY A 50 -10.41 1.04 12.90
CA GLY A 50 -9.53 0.67 14.01
C GLY A 50 -10.11 -0.38 14.94
N GLN A 51 -9.24 -0.89 15.82
CA GLN A 51 -9.64 -1.72 16.93
C GLN A 51 -10.23 -0.84 18.04
N VAL A 52 -11.33 -1.28 18.62
CA VAL A 52 -11.91 -0.62 19.80
C VAL A 52 -10.89 -0.70 20.95
N HIS A 53 -10.79 0.39 21.73
CA HIS A 53 -9.85 0.47 22.83
C HIS A 53 -10.10 -0.64 23.85
N PRO A 54 -9.07 -1.39 24.31
CA PRO A 54 -9.24 -2.52 25.25
C PRO A 54 -10.06 -2.18 26.47
N ARG A 55 -9.88 -1.00 27.07
CA ARG A 55 -10.67 -0.55 28.22
C ARG A 55 -12.19 -0.60 27.98
N LEU A 56 -12.65 -0.21 26.78
CA LEU A 56 -14.08 -0.25 26.45
C LEU A 56 -14.58 -1.67 26.20
N ILE A 57 -13.71 -2.55 25.73
CA ILE A 57 -13.99 -3.97 25.53
C ILE A 57 -14.19 -4.64 26.89
N ASP A 58 -13.31 -4.36 27.85
CA ASP A 58 -13.38 -4.90 29.21
C ASP A 58 -14.61 -4.37 29.96
N GLU A 59 -14.90 -3.05 29.89
CA GLU A 59 -16.08 -2.44 30.49
C GLU A 59 -17.43 -3.01 29.96
N LYS A 60 -17.43 -3.57 28.76
CA LYS A 60 -18.64 -4.13 28.11
C LYS A 60 -18.66 -5.66 28.09
N ASP A 61 -17.70 -6.32 28.74
CA ASP A 61 -17.56 -7.78 28.79
C ASP A 61 -17.55 -8.44 27.38
N ILE A 62 -16.85 -7.81 26.44
CA ILE A 62 -16.69 -8.33 25.09
C ILE A 62 -15.47 -9.23 25.04
N GLN A 63 -15.67 -10.53 24.81
CA GLN A 63 -14.60 -11.55 24.87
C GLN A 63 -13.64 -11.55 23.67
N LYS A 64 -13.82 -10.69 22.66
CA LYS A 64 -13.02 -10.67 21.42
C LYS A 64 -12.65 -9.26 21.01
N ASN A 65 -11.52 -9.15 20.31
CA ASN A 65 -11.13 -7.89 19.67
C ASN A 65 -12.21 -7.45 18.68
N LEU A 66 -12.71 -6.23 18.88
CA LEU A 66 -13.72 -5.62 18.03
C LEU A 66 -13.05 -4.59 17.12
N TYR A 67 -13.36 -4.66 15.84
CA TYR A 67 -12.92 -3.67 14.84
C TYR A 67 -14.13 -2.93 14.31
N ILE A 68 -14.02 -1.61 14.24
CA ILE A 68 -15.07 -0.74 13.74
C ILE A 68 -14.54 0.19 12.65
N PHE A 69 -15.44 0.66 11.81
CA PHE A 69 -15.12 1.70 10.82
C PHE A 69 -16.30 2.68 10.69
N GLN A 70 -15.96 3.87 10.26
CA GLN A 70 -16.92 4.86 9.80
C GLN A 70 -16.43 5.42 8.47
N ILE A 71 -17.34 5.59 7.52
CA ILE A 71 -17.05 6.19 6.22
C ILE A 71 -18.12 7.23 5.89
N ASN A 72 -17.67 8.37 5.40
CA ASN A 72 -18.55 9.41 4.85
C ASN A 72 -19.16 8.90 3.55
N LEU A 73 -20.48 8.65 3.57
CA LEU A 73 -21.21 8.08 2.44
C LEU A 73 -21.19 9.01 1.22
N LYS A 74 -21.23 10.33 1.42
CA LYS A 74 -21.17 11.31 0.32
C LYS A 74 -19.84 11.17 -0.45
N SER A 75 -18.72 11.18 0.26
CA SER A 75 -17.38 10.99 -0.36
C SER A 75 -17.26 9.65 -1.08
N LEU A 76 -17.85 8.59 -0.52
CA LEU A 76 -17.86 7.27 -1.14
C LEU A 76 -18.70 7.26 -2.42
N LEU A 77 -19.90 7.83 -2.41
CA LEU A 77 -20.77 7.91 -3.57
C LEU A 77 -20.16 8.77 -4.68
N GLU A 78 -19.65 9.95 -4.36
CA GLU A 78 -19.00 10.83 -5.34
C GLU A 78 -17.80 10.15 -6.01
N ALA A 79 -17.02 9.36 -5.25
CA ALA A 79 -15.90 8.63 -5.81
C ALA A 79 -16.32 7.43 -6.66
N SER A 80 -17.38 6.70 -6.28
CA SER A 80 -17.85 5.49 -6.96
C SER A 80 -18.66 5.76 -8.24
N THR A 81 -19.39 6.87 -8.29
CA THR A 81 -20.33 7.20 -9.39
C THR A 81 -19.70 8.02 -10.53
N ARG A 82 -18.39 8.25 -10.52
CA ARG A 82 -17.72 8.94 -11.63
C ARG A 82 -17.79 8.12 -12.92
N LYS A 83 -18.07 8.79 -14.04
CA LYS A 83 -18.24 8.14 -15.36
C LYS A 83 -17.10 7.19 -15.73
N ASN A 84 -15.85 7.57 -15.44
CA ASN A 84 -14.66 6.74 -15.73
C ASN A 84 -14.52 5.48 -14.85
N LYS A 85 -15.29 5.38 -13.77
CA LYS A 85 -15.30 4.22 -12.87
C LYS A 85 -16.54 3.35 -13.07
N TRP A 86 -17.65 3.98 -13.47
CA TRP A 86 -18.92 3.29 -13.71
C TRP A 86 -18.94 2.50 -15.03
N ILE A 87 -18.29 3.05 -16.07
CA ILE A 87 -18.23 2.38 -17.37
C ILE A 87 -16.89 1.64 -17.46
N PRO A 88 -16.90 0.29 -17.52
CA PRO A 88 -15.67 -0.48 -17.74
C PRO A 88 -15.06 -0.11 -19.08
N ILE A 89 -13.85 0.48 -19.06
CA ILE A 89 -13.10 0.72 -20.29
C ILE A 89 -12.31 -0.56 -20.59
N TYR A 90 -12.62 -1.19 -21.71
CA TYR A 90 -11.84 -2.32 -22.18
C TYR A 90 -10.38 -1.89 -22.42
N LYS A 91 -9.47 -2.62 -21.79
CA LYS A 91 -8.03 -2.48 -22.04
C LYS A 91 -7.56 -3.75 -22.71
N ASN A 92 -6.94 -3.61 -23.88
CA ASN A 92 -6.34 -4.76 -24.56
C ASN A 92 -5.39 -5.49 -23.63
N TYR A 93 -5.48 -6.80 -23.62
CA TYR A 93 -4.51 -7.62 -22.90
C TYR A 93 -3.13 -7.40 -23.52
N PRO A 94 -2.09 -7.11 -22.72
CA PRO A 94 -0.75 -6.92 -23.24
C PRO A 94 -0.22 -8.21 -23.84
N LEU A 95 0.12 -8.18 -25.12
CA LEU A 95 0.69 -9.34 -25.84
C LEU A 95 2.21 -9.49 -25.61
N VAL A 96 2.84 -8.48 -25.04
CA VAL A 96 4.28 -8.43 -24.78
C VAL A 96 4.58 -8.98 -23.39
N PRO A 97 5.57 -9.88 -23.22
CA PRO A 97 5.95 -10.41 -21.93
C PRO A 97 6.50 -9.30 -21.02
N LYS A 98 6.30 -9.46 -19.71
CA LYS A 98 6.91 -8.60 -18.70
C LYS A 98 8.25 -9.18 -18.23
N ILE A 99 9.16 -8.29 -17.80
CA ILE A 99 10.37 -8.66 -17.07
C ILE A 99 10.13 -8.33 -15.60
N GLU A 100 10.41 -9.27 -14.70
CA GLU A 100 10.28 -9.08 -13.26
C GLU A 100 11.64 -9.02 -12.60
N ARG A 101 11.79 -8.09 -11.65
CA ARG A 101 12.98 -7.91 -10.82
C ARG A 101 12.55 -7.77 -9.38
N ASP A 102 13.14 -8.59 -8.52
CA ASP A 102 12.94 -8.49 -7.08
C ASP A 102 14.05 -7.64 -6.46
N ILE A 103 13.67 -6.70 -5.60
CA ILE A 103 14.61 -5.87 -4.84
C ILE A 103 14.34 -6.06 -3.35
N ASN A 104 15.41 -6.22 -2.58
CA ASN A 104 15.33 -6.33 -1.14
C ASN A 104 16.07 -5.14 -0.52
N LEU A 105 15.32 -4.30 0.22
CA LEU A 105 15.81 -3.07 0.81
C LEU A 105 15.41 -2.99 2.28
N ILE A 106 16.34 -2.51 3.10
CA ILE A 106 16.15 -2.26 4.54
C ILE A 106 15.74 -0.80 4.72
N PHE A 107 14.59 -0.59 5.35
CA PHE A 107 14.01 0.74 5.63
C PHE A 107 13.86 0.97 7.13
N ASN A 108 13.84 2.24 7.54
CA ASN A 108 13.36 2.59 8.86
C ASN A 108 11.82 2.45 8.91
N LYS A 109 11.29 1.86 9.98
CA LYS A 109 9.84 1.59 10.19
C LYS A 109 8.96 2.84 10.20
N LYS A 110 9.55 4.05 10.34
CA LYS A 110 8.82 5.32 10.24
C LYS A 110 8.22 5.60 8.86
N PHE A 111 8.77 4.97 7.81
CA PHE A 111 8.27 5.16 6.45
C PHE A 111 7.14 4.19 6.14
N LEU A 112 6.05 4.71 5.59
CA LEU A 112 4.91 3.87 5.18
C LEU A 112 5.24 3.16 3.87
N VAL A 113 4.88 1.88 3.80
CA VAL A 113 5.10 1.05 2.60
C VAL A 113 4.42 1.65 1.37
N ASP A 114 3.22 2.19 1.53
CA ASP A 114 2.48 2.82 0.43
C ASP A 114 3.23 4.03 -0.16
N ASP A 115 3.89 4.83 0.68
CA ASP A 115 4.69 5.98 0.22
C ASP A 115 5.94 5.50 -0.53
N ILE A 116 6.57 4.41 -0.09
CA ILE A 116 7.70 3.78 -0.78
C ILE A 116 7.25 3.27 -2.15
N ILE A 117 6.14 2.52 -2.22
CA ILE A 117 5.58 2.01 -3.48
C ILE A 117 5.24 3.14 -4.44
N LEU A 118 4.64 4.23 -3.96
CA LEU A 118 4.33 5.41 -4.78
C LEU A 118 5.59 6.05 -5.35
N GLU A 119 6.66 6.14 -4.55
CA GLU A 119 7.92 6.69 -5.02
C GLU A 119 8.60 5.77 -6.03
N ILE A 120 8.61 4.47 -5.81
CA ILE A 120 9.09 3.49 -6.78
C ILE A 120 8.34 3.63 -8.11
N LYS A 121 7.00 3.69 -8.07
CA LYS A 121 6.16 3.87 -9.27
C LYS A 121 6.45 5.18 -9.99
N LYS A 122 6.68 6.26 -9.26
CA LYS A 122 7.04 7.56 -9.84
C LYS A 122 8.39 7.53 -10.56
N ASN A 123 9.40 6.90 -9.95
CA ASN A 123 10.74 6.81 -10.51
C ASN A 123 10.86 5.77 -11.63
N GLY A 124 10.02 4.74 -11.62
CA GLY A 124 9.98 3.69 -12.64
C GLY A 124 9.45 4.13 -14.01
N ARG A 125 8.89 5.36 -14.08
CA ARG A 125 8.41 5.99 -15.32
C ARG A 125 7.40 5.12 -16.08
N LYS A 126 7.49 5.14 -17.44
CA LYS A 126 6.53 4.45 -18.32
C LYS A 126 6.74 2.94 -18.41
N LEU A 127 7.94 2.45 -18.13
CA LEU A 127 8.25 1.02 -18.26
C LEU A 127 7.87 0.21 -17.02
N LEU A 128 7.79 0.83 -15.86
CA LEU A 128 7.36 0.14 -14.65
C LEU A 128 5.84 0.03 -14.61
N GLU A 129 5.32 -1.15 -14.89
CA GLU A 129 3.89 -1.44 -14.93
C GLU A 129 3.30 -1.62 -13.52
N ASP A 130 4.00 -2.40 -12.66
CA ASP A 130 3.52 -2.70 -11.32
C ASP A 130 4.64 -2.85 -10.30
N VAL A 131 4.29 -2.63 -9.03
CA VAL A 131 5.15 -2.83 -7.86
C VAL A 131 4.34 -3.54 -6.79
N GLN A 132 4.80 -4.70 -6.34
CA GLN A 132 4.18 -5.50 -5.31
C GLN A 132 5.15 -5.71 -4.15
N LEU A 133 4.67 -5.53 -2.92
CA LEU A 133 5.38 -5.99 -1.73
C LEU A 133 5.15 -7.51 -1.62
N ILE A 134 6.21 -8.30 -1.75
CA ILE A 134 6.11 -9.76 -1.70
C ILE A 134 6.56 -10.35 -0.38
N ASP A 135 7.42 -9.65 0.36
CA ASP A 135 7.89 -10.14 1.66
C ASP A 135 8.22 -8.99 2.62
N ILE A 136 8.01 -9.26 3.91
CA ILE A 136 8.35 -8.37 5.04
C ILE A 136 9.14 -9.19 6.04
N TYR A 137 10.40 -8.84 6.24
CA TYR A 137 11.26 -9.52 7.17
C TYR A 137 11.74 -8.59 8.29
N ASN A 138 11.45 -9.00 9.52
CA ASN A 138 11.95 -8.36 10.74
C ASN A 138 13.04 -9.27 11.33
N ASP A 139 14.21 -8.73 11.60
CA ASP A 139 15.31 -9.43 12.21
C ASP A 139 15.84 -8.61 13.39
N ASP A 140 16.06 -9.26 14.50
CA ASP A 140 16.63 -8.63 15.70
C ASP A 140 18.04 -8.07 15.41
N ASN A 141 18.77 -8.64 14.45
CA ASN A 141 20.07 -8.15 13.99
C ASN A 141 19.99 -6.83 13.21
N LEU A 142 18.83 -6.48 12.65
CA LEU A 142 18.63 -5.19 11.96
C LEU A 142 18.34 -4.04 12.93
N GLY A 143 18.05 -4.36 14.20
CA GLY A 143 17.58 -3.41 15.21
C GLY A 143 16.07 -3.13 15.09
N ASN A 144 15.47 -2.78 16.22
CA ASN A 144 14.01 -2.63 16.35
C ASN A 144 13.39 -1.54 15.45
N GLU A 145 14.20 -0.61 14.94
CA GLU A 145 13.73 0.51 14.10
C GLU A 145 13.72 0.20 12.62
N PHE A 146 14.29 -0.93 12.21
CA PHE A 146 14.45 -1.27 10.80
C PHE A 146 13.62 -2.49 10.42
N VAL A 147 13.29 -2.58 9.14
CA VAL A 147 12.54 -3.66 8.52
C VAL A 147 13.04 -3.86 7.09
N SER A 148 13.12 -5.11 6.67
CA SER A 148 13.48 -5.47 5.30
C SER A 148 12.21 -5.71 4.50
N TYR A 149 12.07 -4.99 3.39
CA TYR A 149 10.97 -5.18 2.44
C TYR A 149 11.52 -5.74 1.13
N THR A 150 10.86 -6.76 0.61
CA THR A 150 11.12 -7.28 -0.73
C THR A 150 9.99 -6.85 -1.66
N PHE A 151 10.34 -6.08 -2.68
CA PHE A 151 9.39 -5.65 -3.71
C PHE A 151 9.68 -6.37 -5.01
N ARG A 152 8.61 -6.80 -5.69
CA ARG A 152 8.64 -7.24 -7.08
C ARG A 152 8.25 -6.09 -7.99
N LEU A 153 9.14 -5.77 -8.91
CA LEU A 153 8.98 -4.74 -9.93
C LEU A 153 8.71 -5.42 -11.26
N SER A 154 7.56 -5.14 -11.87
CA SER A 154 7.19 -5.67 -13.18
C SER A 154 7.38 -4.58 -14.24
N TYR A 155 8.27 -4.84 -15.20
CA TYR A 155 8.56 -3.93 -16.31
C TYR A 155 7.92 -4.44 -17.60
N ARG A 156 7.30 -3.54 -18.35
CA ARG A 156 6.71 -3.85 -19.66
C ARG A 156 6.68 -2.61 -20.55
N ASP A 157 6.99 -2.80 -21.82
CA ASP A 157 6.67 -1.82 -22.87
C ASP A 157 5.39 -2.27 -23.60
N LYS A 158 4.58 -1.33 -24.06
CA LYS A 158 3.32 -1.62 -24.75
C LYS A 158 3.52 -2.10 -26.18
N ASN A 159 4.66 -1.75 -26.79
CA ASN A 159 4.88 -1.88 -28.23
C ASN A 159 6.01 -2.84 -28.58
N LYS A 160 6.93 -3.14 -27.65
CA LYS A 160 8.08 -4.01 -27.92
C LYS A 160 8.39 -4.93 -26.76
N THR A 161 8.95 -6.10 -27.04
CA THR A 161 9.54 -6.97 -26.03
C THR A 161 10.78 -6.29 -25.47
N LEU A 162 10.84 -6.13 -24.14
CA LEU A 162 11.99 -5.57 -23.45
C LEU A 162 13.11 -6.60 -23.36
N MET A 163 14.34 -6.14 -23.50
CA MET A 163 15.56 -6.90 -23.18
C MET A 163 16.06 -6.47 -21.79
N GLU A 164 16.87 -7.29 -21.16
CA GLU A 164 17.50 -6.99 -19.87
C GLU A 164 18.27 -5.66 -19.90
N SER A 165 18.96 -5.36 -21.00
CA SER A 165 19.69 -4.10 -21.20
C SER A 165 18.77 -2.87 -21.18
N ASP A 166 17.52 -3.00 -21.67
CA ASP A 166 16.55 -1.88 -21.72
C ASP A 166 16.14 -1.38 -20.32
N ILE A 167 16.19 -2.26 -19.31
CA ILE A 167 15.73 -1.95 -17.97
C ILE A 167 16.86 -1.73 -16.97
N THR A 168 18.08 -2.22 -17.23
CA THR A 168 19.19 -2.21 -16.26
C THR A 168 19.50 -0.80 -15.79
N GLU A 169 19.70 0.15 -16.70
CA GLU A 169 20.00 1.54 -16.33
C GLU A 169 18.88 2.21 -15.54
N LEU A 170 17.63 1.99 -15.97
CA LEU A 170 16.45 2.51 -15.27
C LEU A 170 16.33 1.93 -13.87
N HIS A 171 16.54 0.63 -13.75
CA HIS A 171 16.46 -0.11 -12.49
C HIS A 171 17.52 0.35 -11.50
N GLU A 172 18.79 0.45 -11.93
CA GLU A 172 19.89 0.94 -11.09
C GLU A 172 19.67 2.38 -10.62
N LYS A 173 19.19 3.25 -11.53
CA LYS A 173 18.85 4.62 -11.18
C LYS A 173 17.73 4.68 -10.14
N LEU A 174 16.67 3.90 -10.34
CA LEU A 174 15.54 3.80 -9.42
C LEU A 174 16.02 3.36 -8.03
N LEU A 175 16.88 2.34 -7.95
CA LEU A 175 17.45 1.88 -6.68
C LEU A 175 18.22 2.99 -5.97
N LYS A 176 19.13 3.68 -6.68
CA LYS A 176 19.91 4.79 -6.11
C LYS A 176 19.01 5.93 -5.59
N ASP A 177 17.95 6.25 -6.32
CA ASP A 177 17.00 7.30 -5.92
C ASP A 177 16.25 6.91 -4.64
N ILE A 178 15.82 5.64 -4.52
CA ILE A 178 15.15 5.12 -3.33
C ILE A 178 16.11 5.04 -2.14
N GLU A 179 17.32 4.51 -2.32
CA GLU A 179 18.36 4.44 -1.29
C GLU A 179 18.68 5.83 -0.74
N LYS A 180 18.85 6.80 -1.62
CA LYS A 180 19.15 8.19 -1.25
C LYS A 180 18.00 8.85 -0.48
N LYS A 181 16.76 8.68 -0.95
CA LYS A 181 15.60 9.34 -0.37
C LYS A 181 15.23 8.80 1.00
N TYR A 182 15.27 7.48 1.16
CA TYR A 182 14.83 6.79 2.38
C TYR A 182 15.99 6.35 3.27
N LEU A 183 17.25 6.64 2.87
CA LEU A 183 18.45 6.12 3.52
C LEU A 183 18.41 4.59 3.64
N ALA A 184 17.79 3.96 2.65
CA ALA A 184 17.65 2.51 2.59
C ALA A 184 18.97 1.85 2.19
N LYS A 185 19.16 0.59 2.61
CA LYS A 185 20.34 -0.21 2.26
C LYS A 185 19.88 -1.50 1.59
N GLN A 186 20.58 -1.91 0.53
CA GLN A 186 20.34 -3.23 -0.04
C GLN A 186 20.80 -4.31 0.96
N LYS A 187 19.94 -5.30 1.16
CA LYS A 187 20.32 -6.53 1.83
C LYS A 187 21.09 -7.38 0.82
N LYS A 188 22.41 -7.55 1.03
CA LYS A 188 23.24 -8.46 0.25
C LYS A 188 22.92 -9.90 0.59
#